data_faeee3601beec59fb3f79bf98f9adeef
#
_entry.id   faeee3601beec59fb3f79bf98f9adeef
#
_cell.length_a   1.000
_cell.length_b   1.000
_cell.length_c   1.000
_cell.angle_alpha   90.00
_cell.angle_beta   90.00
_cell.angle_gamma   90.00
#
_symmetry.space_group_name_H-M   'P 1'
#
loop_
_entity.id
_entity.type
_entity.pdbx_description
1 polymer ?
#
loop_
_entity_poly.entity_id
_entity_poly.type
_entity_poly.pdbx_seq_one_letter_code
_entity_poly.pdbx_strand_id
1 'polypeptide(L)'
;LKDGDPRKYSVFTNQFDKIIDAKDLITEEEIRKLRSNLDLQLSSLQNFISRLANKLQRKLLAKQNRSWSFDLEEGILDASKLPRVVMDPFNSLSYKKEKDVDFKDTVVTLLIDNSGSMRGRPITIAAICADILSRTLERCSVKVEVLGFTTLNWKGGKSRELWMKNKKNNPGRLNDLCH
;
A
#
# COMPACT_ATOMS: atom_id res chain seq x y z
N LEU A 1 23.39 16.11 2.38
CA LEU A 1 24.56 15.24 2.25
C LEU A 1 25.20 15.54 0.91
N LYS A 2 26.48 15.91 0.91
CA LYS A 2 27.23 16.19 -0.33
C LYS A 2 27.40 14.91 -1.15
N ASP A 3 27.40 15.03 -2.48
CA ASP A 3 27.75 13.91 -3.35
C ASP A 3 29.17 13.44 -3.02
N GLY A 4 29.30 12.14 -2.67
CA GLY A 4 30.57 11.55 -2.22
C GLY A 4 30.64 11.24 -0.72
N ASP A 5 29.59 11.51 0.08
CA ASP A 5 29.54 11.06 1.49
C ASP A 5 29.51 9.51 1.54
N PRO A 6 30.49 8.86 2.21
CA PRO A 6 30.56 7.40 2.29
C PRO A 6 29.35 6.78 2.99
N ARG A 7 28.54 7.58 3.68
CA ARG A 7 27.29 7.15 4.33
C ARG A 7 26.09 7.16 3.39
N LYS A 8 26.19 7.74 2.20
CA LYS A 8 25.11 7.77 1.22
C LYS A 8 25.04 6.40 0.53
N TYR A 9 23.99 5.66 0.85
CA TYR A 9 23.71 4.41 0.14
C TYR A 9 23.46 4.70 -1.34
N SER A 10 24.13 3.96 -2.22
CA SER A 10 23.90 4.01 -3.66
C SER A 10 23.93 2.60 -4.25
N VAL A 11 23.13 2.41 -5.29
CA VAL A 11 23.17 1.15 -6.05
C VAL A 11 24.28 1.23 -7.06
N PHE A 12 25.11 0.19 -7.15
CA PHE A 12 26.22 0.15 -8.11
C PHE A 12 25.71 0.15 -9.55
N THR A 13 24.74 -0.71 -9.86
CA THR A 13 24.08 -0.80 -11.17
C THR A 13 22.72 -1.48 -11.05
N ASN A 14 21.78 -1.07 -11.89
CA ASN A 14 20.45 -1.68 -12.04
C ASN A 14 20.34 -2.46 -13.37
N GLN A 15 21.42 -2.55 -14.14
CA GLN A 15 21.42 -3.12 -15.50
C GLN A 15 20.98 -4.59 -15.53
N PHE A 16 21.19 -5.32 -14.45
CA PHE A 16 20.89 -6.75 -14.35
C PHE A 16 19.65 -7.05 -13.51
N ASP A 17 18.95 -6.02 -13.04
CA ASP A 17 17.70 -6.20 -12.35
C ASP A 17 16.60 -6.58 -13.35
N LYS A 18 15.66 -7.43 -12.91
CA LYS A 18 14.51 -7.87 -13.71
C LYS A 18 13.21 -7.43 -13.05
N ILE A 19 12.32 -6.90 -13.84
CA ILE A 19 10.94 -6.62 -13.46
C ILE A 19 10.08 -7.67 -14.16
N ILE A 20 9.26 -8.40 -13.41
CA ILE A 20 8.43 -9.48 -13.93
C ILE A 20 7.03 -9.32 -13.35
N ASP A 21 6.04 -9.29 -14.22
CA ASP A 21 4.66 -9.33 -13.76
C ASP A 21 4.31 -10.71 -13.19
N ALA A 22 3.60 -10.72 -12.07
CA ALA A 22 3.20 -11.96 -11.40
C ALA A 22 2.36 -12.89 -12.31
N LYS A 23 1.68 -12.32 -13.29
CA LYS A 23 0.89 -13.07 -14.29
C LYS A 23 1.75 -13.92 -15.23
N ASP A 24 2.99 -13.49 -15.47
CA ASP A 24 3.92 -14.16 -16.38
C ASP A 24 4.66 -15.32 -15.72
N LEU A 25 4.60 -15.42 -14.38
CA LEU A 25 5.31 -16.43 -13.61
C LEU A 25 4.61 -17.79 -13.58
N ILE A 26 3.28 -17.80 -13.63
CA ILE A 26 2.48 -19.01 -13.38
C ILE A 26 1.23 -18.99 -14.26
N THR A 27 0.74 -20.18 -14.65
CA THR A 27 -0.49 -20.31 -15.43
C THR A 27 -1.73 -19.93 -14.62
N GLU A 28 -2.77 -19.45 -15.30
CA GLU A 28 -4.04 -19.07 -14.63
C GLU A 28 -4.67 -20.21 -13.82
N GLU A 29 -4.54 -21.46 -14.28
CA GLU A 29 -5.09 -22.62 -13.57
C GLU A 29 -4.38 -22.86 -12.24
N GLU A 30 -3.07 -22.71 -12.22
CA GLU A 30 -2.27 -22.80 -10.98
C GLU A 30 -2.57 -21.68 -10.02
N ILE A 31 -2.75 -20.45 -10.52
CA ILE A 31 -3.16 -19.30 -9.72
C ILE A 31 -4.51 -19.58 -9.04
N ARG A 32 -5.49 -20.10 -9.78
CA ARG A 32 -6.82 -20.45 -9.22
C ARG A 32 -6.72 -21.51 -8.13
N LYS A 33 -5.88 -22.54 -8.32
CA LYS A 33 -5.65 -23.58 -7.29
C LYS A 33 -5.01 -23.00 -6.03
N LEU A 34 -3.95 -22.19 -6.19
CA LEU A 34 -3.27 -21.55 -5.08
C LEU A 34 -4.21 -20.60 -4.34
N ARG A 35 -5.03 -19.83 -5.07
CA ARG A 35 -6.03 -18.93 -4.48
C ARG A 35 -7.07 -19.69 -3.67
N SER A 36 -7.60 -20.78 -4.21
CA SER A 36 -8.57 -21.62 -3.50
C SER A 36 -7.99 -22.18 -2.20
N ASN A 37 -6.76 -22.66 -2.22
CA ASN A 37 -6.07 -23.13 -1.02
C ASN A 37 -5.87 -22.03 0.03
N LEU A 38 -5.50 -20.83 -0.41
CA LEU A 38 -5.36 -19.67 0.47
C LEU A 38 -6.71 -19.28 1.09
N ASP A 39 -7.78 -19.25 0.30
CA ASP A 39 -9.13 -18.93 0.76
C ASP A 39 -9.64 -19.95 1.79
N LEU A 40 -9.33 -21.24 1.64
CA LEU A 40 -9.63 -22.26 2.64
C LEU A 40 -8.92 -21.98 3.98
N GLN A 41 -7.64 -21.60 3.93
CA GLN A 41 -6.89 -21.25 5.15
C GLN A 41 -7.42 -19.97 5.80
N LEU A 42 -7.86 -19.00 5.00
CA LEU A 42 -8.41 -17.73 5.47
C LEU A 42 -9.84 -17.85 6.00
N SER A 43 -10.57 -18.92 5.66
CA SER A 43 -11.97 -19.08 6.09
C SER A 43 -12.15 -19.03 7.61
N SER A 44 -11.22 -19.61 8.35
CA SER A 44 -11.20 -19.57 9.83
C SER A 44 -10.91 -18.18 10.41
N LEU A 45 -10.30 -17.29 9.63
CA LEU A 45 -9.88 -15.96 10.07
C LEU A 45 -10.84 -14.83 9.65
N GLN A 46 -11.96 -15.13 9.00
CA GLN A 46 -12.92 -14.15 8.49
C GLN A 46 -13.42 -13.19 9.59
N ASN A 47 -13.70 -13.69 10.78
CA ASN A 47 -14.13 -12.87 11.92
C ASN A 47 -13.02 -11.92 12.39
N PHE A 48 -11.77 -12.36 12.35
CA PHE A 48 -10.62 -11.53 12.69
C PHE A 48 -10.44 -10.41 11.67
N ILE A 49 -10.53 -10.72 10.37
CA ILE A 49 -10.45 -9.74 9.27
C ILE A 49 -11.51 -8.67 9.46
N SER A 50 -12.75 -9.05 9.73
CA SER A 50 -13.86 -8.10 9.93
C SER A 50 -13.64 -7.18 11.13
N ARG A 51 -13.14 -7.70 12.26
CA ARG A 51 -12.79 -6.88 13.43
C ARG A 51 -11.65 -5.91 13.15
N LEU A 52 -10.62 -6.39 12.44
CA LEU A 52 -9.47 -5.56 12.06
C LEU A 52 -9.89 -4.44 11.12
N ALA A 53 -10.70 -4.76 10.10
CA ALA A 53 -11.25 -3.77 9.15
C ALA A 53 -12.03 -2.68 9.87
N ASN A 54 -12.96 -3.07 10.76
CA ASN A 54 -13.77 -2.11 11.53
C ASN A 54 -12.90 -1.22 12.44
N LYS A 55 -11.86 -1.78 13.07
CA LYS A 55 -10.93 -1.02 13.92
C LYS A 55 -10.09 -0.05 13.11
N LEU A 56 -9.61 -0.48 11.93
CA LEU A 56 -8.82 0.35 11.04
C LEU A 56 -9.68 1.48 10.47
N GLN A 57 -10.87 1.16 9.98
CA GLN A 57 -11.82 2.13 9.45
C GLN A 57 -12.13 3.24 10.46
N ARG A 58 -12.42 2.88 11.72
CA ARG A 58 -12.66 3.88 12.78
C ARG A 58 -11.45 4.79 13.00
N LYS A 59 -10.22 4.22 12.99
CA LYS A 59 -9.00 5.02 13.16
C LYS A 59 -8.74 5.93 11.97
N LEU A 60 -9.04 5.47 10.76
CA LEU A 60 -8.90 6.27 9.55
C LEU A 60 -9.92 7.40 9.54
N LEU A 61 -11.19 7.11 9.81
CA LEU A 61 -12.25 8.12 9.91
C LEU A 61 -11.96 9.17 11.00
N ALA A 62 -11.41 8.75 12.14
CA ALA A 62 -11.05 9.67 13.22
C ALA A 62 -9.92 10.65 12.85
N LYS A 63 -9.09 10.32 11.84
CA LYS A 63 -8.00 11.16 11.33
C LYS A 63 -8.38 11.98 10.10
N GLN A 64 -9.57 11.80 9.57
CA GLN A 64 -10.04 12.61 8.44
C GLN A 64 -10.22 14.07 8.86
N ASN A 65 -9.68 14.95 8.04
CA ASN A 65 -10.07 16.35 8.11
C ASN A 65 -11.49 16.48 7.59
N ARG A 66 -12.43 16.70 8.51
CA ARG A 66 -13.83 16.92 8.15
C ARG A 66 -13.93 18.24 7.43
N SER A 67 -14.40 18.23 6.20
CA SER A 67 -14.74 19.43 5.46
C SER A 67 -16.24 19.67 5.52
N TRP A 68 -16.62 20.96 5.48
CA TRP A 68 -18.01 21.37 5.46
C TRP A 68 -18.37 21.91 4.08
N SER A 69 -19.50 21.48 3.56
CA SER A 69 -20.17 22.16 2.44
C SER A 69 -21.09 23.20 3.03
N PHE A 70 -20.95 24.44 2.59
CA PHE A 70 -21.73 25.59 3.06
C PHE A 70 -22.75 26.00 2.00
N ASP A 71 -23.62 26.94 2.37
CA ASP A 71 -24.62 27.54 1.48
C ASP A 71 -25.54 26.47 0.85
N LEU A 72 -26.10 25.61 1.71
CA LEU A 72 -27.06 24.58 1.33
C LEU A 72 -28.47 24.98 1.77
N GLU A 73 -29.49 24.39 1.11
CA GLU A 73 -30.91 24.54 1.45
C GLU A 73 -31.32 23.66 2.62
N GLU A 74 -30.57 22.56 2.87
CA GLU A 74 -30.86 21.58 3.91
C GLU A 74 -29.62 21.18 4.66
N GLY A 75 -29.75 20.87 5.95
CA GLY A 75 -28.61 20.39 6.77
C GLY A 75 -28.63 20.96 8.18
N ILE A 76 -27.42 21.18 8.71
CA ILE A 76 -27.20 21.82 10.02
C ILE A 76 -27.15 23.33 9.80
N LEU A 77 -27.92 24.10 10.58
CA LEU A 77 -27.91 25.55 10.49
C LEU A 77 -26.51 26.12 10.78
N ASP A 78 -26.00 26.95 9.85
CA ASP A 78 -24.75 27.66 10.06
C ASP A 78 -24.99 28.97 10.80
N ALA A 79 -24.63 29.00 12.09
CA ALA A 79 -24.82 30.18 12.95
C ALA A 79 -24.11 31.45 12.40
N SER A 80 -23.06 31.29 11.63
CA SER A 80 -22.35 32.42 11.02
C SER A 80 -23.16 33.12 9.92
N LYS A 81 -24.18 32.43 9.36
CA LYS A 81 -25.03 32.92 8.28
C LYS A 81 -26.39 33.47 8.75
N LEU A 82 -26.68 33.39 10.06
CA LEU A 82 -27.92 33.91 10.62
C LEU A 82 -28.22 35.39 10.28
N PRO A 83 -27.26 36.31 10.30
CA PRO A 83 -27.50 37.69 9.87
C PRO A 83 -28.03 37.82 8.45
N ARG A 84 -27.58 36.93 7.53
CA ARG A 84 -28.07 36.88 6.14
C ARG A 84 -29.56 36.51 6.07
N VAL A 85 -29.97 35.49 6.85
CA VAL A 85 -31.36 35.04 6.90
C VAL A 85 -32.31 36.11 7.42
N VAL A 86 -31.83 36.94 8.38
CA VAL A 86 -32.63 38.07 8.93
C VAL A 86 -32.75 39.18 7.90
N MET A 87 -31.76 39.44 7.09
CA MET A 87 -31.75 40.49 6.08
C MET A 87 -32.52 40.09 4.82
N ASP A 88 -32.44 38.82 4.41
CA ASP A 88 -33.12 38.29 3.24
C ASP A 88 -33.77 36.93 3.57
N PRO A 89 -35.00 36.91 4.05
CA PRO A 89 -35.71 35.67 4.45
C PRO A 89 -36.00 34.73 3.28
N PHE A 90 -35.95 35.21 2.06
CA PHE A 90 -36.15 34.36 0.85
C PHE A 90 -34.91 33.59 0.40
N ASN A 91 -33.73 33.90 0.97
CA ASN A 91 -32.49 33.20 0.69
C ASN A 91 -32.24 32.10 1.72
N SER A 92 -32.69 30.88 1.40
CA SER A 92 -32.63 29.71 2.29
C SER A 92 -31.22 29.07 2.42
N LEU A 93 -30.21 29.61 1.72
CA LEU A 93 -28.84 29.07 1.68
C LEU A 93 -28.06 29.34 3.00
N SER A 94 -28.52 28.76 4.11
CA SER A 94 -27.97 29.02 5.44
C SER A 94 -27.57 27.75 6.18
N TYR A 95 -27.62 26.64 5.50
CA TYR A 95 -27.26 25.33 6.05
C TYR A 95 -25.91 24.89 5.61
N LYS A 96 -25.27 24.04 6.44
CA LYS A 96 -24.03 23.34 6.15
C LYS A 96 -24.20 21.85 6.38
N LYS A 97 -23.49 21.06 5.59
CA LYS A 97 -23.44 19.61 5.71
C LYS A 97 -21.99 19.14 5.79
N GLU A 98 -21.75 18.19 6.65
CA GLU A 98 -20.45 17.52 6.71
C GLU A 98 -20.21 16.74 5.41
N LYS A 99 -19.07 17.00 4.78
CA LYS A 99 -18.67 16.32 3.57
C LYS A 99 -17.75 15.15 3.94
N ASP A 100 -18.20 13.95 3.65
CA ASP A 100 -17.35 12.77 3.76
C ASP A 100 -16.24 12.85 2.71
N VAL A 101 -15.02 12.86 3.17
CA VAL A 101 -13.84 12.80 2.28
C VAL A 101 -13.42 11.35 2.17
N ASP A 102 -13.60 10.75 1.00
CA ASP A 102 -13.09 9.42 0.72
C ASP A 102 -11.55 9.42 0.75
N PHE A 103 -10.95 8.38 1.32
CA PHE A 103 -9.48 8.17 1.31
C PHE A 103 -8.96 7.74 -0.07
N LYS A 104 -9.32 8.49 -1.13
CA LYS A 104 -8.94 8.11 -2.50
C LYS A 104 -7.48 8.39 -2.86
N ASP A 105 -6.80 9.19 -2.04
CA ASP A 105 -5.46 9.72 -2.37
C ASP A 105 -4.32 8.92 -1.70
N THR A 106 -4.67 7.88 -0.94
CA THR A 106 -3.67 7.06 -0.26
C THR A 106 -3.49 5.73 -0.96
N VAL A 107 -2.25 5.40 -1.30
CA VAL A 107 -1.84 4.09 -1.80
C VAL A 107 -0.96 3.42 -0.76
N VAL A 108 -1.25 2.19 -0.42
CA VAL A 108 -0.44 1.37 0.49
C VAL A 108 0.21 0.26 -0.31
N THR A 109 1.53 0.29 -0.39
CA THR A 109 2.32 -0.76 -1.02
C THR A 109 2.75 -1.78 0.02
N LEU A 110 2.38 -3.04 -0.17
CA LEU A 110 2.82 -4.18 0.62
C LEU A 110 4.00 -4.84 -0.11
N LEU A 111 5.18 -4.73 0.47
CA LEU A 111 6.40 -5.30 -0.10
C LEU A 111 6.72 -6.62 0.58
N ILE A 112 6.72 -7.72 -0.17
CA ILE A 112 6.94 -9.07 0.32
C ILE A 112 8.32 -9.55 -0.09
N ASP A 113 9.08 -10.04 0.88
CA ASP A 113 10.35 -10.73 0.63
C ASP A 113 10.08 -12.16 0.13
N ASN A 114 10.45 -12.44 -1.11
CA ASN A 114 10.32 -13.74 -1.77
C ASN A 114 11.68 -14.47 -1.86
N SER A 115 12.65 -14.10 -1.02
CA SER A 115 13.96 -14.73 -1.01
C SER A 115 13.91 -16.20 -0.63
N GLY A 116 14.95 -16.96 -0.98
CA GLY A 116 15.01 -18.40 -0.72
C GLY A 116 14.91 -18.78 0.76
N SER A 117 15.28 -17.88 1.68
CA SER A 117 15.13 -18.07 3.13
C SER A 117 13.69 -18.06 3.62
N MET A 118 12.79 -17.42 2.86
CA MET A 118 11.34 -17.39 3.15
C MET A 118 10.61 -18.66 2.72
N ARG A 119 11.29 -19.60 2.09
CA ARG A 119 10.68 -20.83 1.56
C ARG A 119 10.00 -21.65 2.66
N GLY A 120 8.79 -22.14 2.38
CA GLY A 120 7.99 -22.96 3.29
C GLY A 120 7.06 -22.10 4.16
N ARG A 121 7.06 -22.35 5.46
CA ARG A 121 6.12 -21.71 6.40
C ARG A 121 6.17 -20.16 6.43
N PRO A 122 7.35 -19.50 6.39
CA PRO A 122 7.40 -18.04 6.44
C PRO A 122 6.65 -17.36 5.29
N ILE A 123 6.84 -17.83 4.04
CA ILE A 123 6.18 -17.24 2.89
C ILE A 123 4.67 -17.45 2.91
N THR A 124 4.21 -18.61 3.41
CA THR A 124 2.78 -18.87 3.57
C THR A 124 2.14 -17.91 4.56
N ILE A 125 2.80 -17.65 5.70
CA ILE A 125 2.32 -16.66 6.69
C ILE A 125 2.34 -15.26 6.09
N ALA A 126 3.38 -14.88 5.35
CA ALA A 126 3.46 -13.59 4.70
C ALA A 126 2.30 -13.41 3.68
N ALA A 127 1.99 -14.43 2.88
CA ALA A 127 0.87 -14.41 1.93
C ALA A 127 -0.48 -14.24 2.64
N ILE A 128 -0.71 -14.96 3.75
CA ILE A 128 -1.92 -14.83 4.56
C ILE A 128 -2.03 -13.41 5.13
N CYS A 129 -0.96 -12.88 5.70
CA CYS A 129 -0.94 -11.52 6.24
C CYS A 129 -1.19 -10.46 5.16
N ALA A 130 -0.56 -10.60 3.99
CA ALA A 130 -0.76 -9.69 2.88
C ALA A 130 -2.21 -9.71 2.39
N ASP A 131 -2.83 -10.89 2.25
CA ASP A 131 -4.23 -10.99 1.84
C ASP A 131 -5.18 -10.38 2.88
N ILE A 132 -4.96 -10.63 4.17
CA ILE A 132 -5.74 -10.03 5.26
C ILE A 132 -5.65 -8.50 5.22
N LEU A 133 -4.43 -7.96 5.09
CA LEU A 133 -4.20 -6.52 5.04
C LEU A 133 -4.82 -5.91 3.78
N SER A 134 -4.63 -6.52 2.61
CA SER A 134 -5.22 -6.03 1.35
C SER A 134 -6.73 -5.96 1.43
N ARG A 135 -7.41 -7.02 1.83
CA ARG A 135 -8.87 -7.04 2.01
C ARG A 135 -9.35 -6.02 3.04
N THR A 136 -8.57 -5.82 4.11
CA THR A 136 -8.91 -4.84 5.15
C THR A 136 -8.83 -3.41 4.63
N LEU A 137 -7.75 -3.09 3.90
CA LEU A 137 -7.52 -1.77 3.32
C LEU A 137 -8.51 -1.46 2.19
N GLU A 138 -8.80 -2.42 1.31
CA GLU A 138 -9.82 -2.29 0.26
C GLU A 138 -11.21 -1.99 0.84
N ARG A 139 -11.59 -2.65 1.94
CA ARG A 139 -12.84 -2.33 2.66
C ARG A 139 -12.88 -0.92 3.23
N CYS A 140 -11.72 -0.33 3.46
CA CYS A 140 -11.58 1.06 3.91
C CYS A 140 -11.42 2.05 2.74
N SER A 141 -11.65 1.60 1.49
CA SER A 141 -11.48 2.41 0.27
C SER A 141 -10.05 2.95 0.07
N VAL A 142 -9.05 2.27 0.63
CA VAL A 142 -7.63 2.57 0.43
C VAL A 142 -7.10 1.73 -0.73
N LYS A 143 -6.39 2.34 -1.66
CA LYS A 143 -5.74 1.63 -2.76
C LYS A 143 -4.58 0.80 -2.25
N VAL A 144 -4.50 -0.46 -2.68
CA VAL A 144 -3.45 -1.38 -2.24
C VAL A 144 -2.69 -1.90 -3.44
N GLU A 145 -1.40 -1.95 -3.29
CA GLU A 145 -0.47 -2.55 -4.23
C GLU A 145 0.35 -3.62 -3.50
N VAL A 146 0.53 -4.77 -4.11
CA VAL A 146 1.32 -5.87 -3.53
C VAL A 146 2.49 -6.15 -4.47
N LEU A 147 3.69 -5.93 -3.96
CA LEU A 147 4.94 -6.14 -4.68
C LEU A 147 5.78 -7.22 -3.98
N GLY A 148 6.52 -7.97 -4.75
CA GLY A 148 7.47 -8.93 -4.25
C GLY A 148 8.89 -8.57 -4.70
N PHE A 149 9.89 -8.98 -3.94
CA PHE A 149 11.27 -8.88 -4.35
C PHE A 149 12.07 -10.11 -3.95
N THR A 150 13.05 -10.45 -4.76
CA THR A 150 13.98 -11.53 -4.47
C THR A 150 15.34 -11.23 -5.12
N THR A 151 16.36 -11.94 -4.70
CA THR A 151 17.67 -11.91 -5.36
C THR A 151 17.75 -13.01 -6.42
N LEU A 152 18.21 -12.67 -7.62
CA LEU A 152 18.39 -13.65 -8.71
C LEU A 152 19.46 -14.69 -8.39
N ASN A 153 20.53 -14.27 -7.70
CA ASN A 153 21.66 -15.10 -7.37
C ASN A 153 21.98 -15.05 -5.87
N TRP A 154 22.33 -16.17 -5.27
CA TRP A 154 22.54 -16.28 -3.82
C TRP A 154 23.72 -15.47 -3.28
N LYS A 155 24.81 -15.34 -4.04
CA LYS A 155 26.05 -14.67 -3.57
C LYS A 155 26.44 -13.47 -4.43
N GLY A 156 25.53 -12.65 -4.84
CA GLY A 156 25.76 -11.54 -5.74
C GLY A 156 25.19 -11.86 -7.12
N GLY A 157 25.92 -11.63 -8.17
CA GLY A 157 25.50 -11.86 -9.54
C GLY A 157 26.40 -11.12 -10.51
N LYS A 158 25.89 -10.81 -11.68
CA LYS A 158 26.64 -10.06 -12.70
C LYS A 158 27.09 -8.68 -12.22
N SER A 159 26.28 -8.02 -11.40
CA SER A 159 26.65 -6.74 -10.76
C SER A 159 27.90 -6.88 -9.90
N ARG A 160 28.00 -7.93 -9.10
CA ARG A 160 29.20 -8.20 -8.28
C ARG A 160 30.42 -8.53 -9.12
N GLU A 161 30.28 -9.33 -10.16
CA GLU A 161 31.39 -9.66 -11.09
C GLU A 161 31.92 -8.40 -11.77
N LEU A 162 31.01 -7.52 -12.21
CA LEU A 162 31.38 -6.24 -12.82
C LEU A 162 32.14 -5.35 -11.84
N TRP A 163 31.68 -5.30 -10.59
CA TRP A 163 32.36 -4.52 -9.56
C TRP A 163 33.74 -5.05 -9.23
N MET A 164 33.89 -6.37 -9.16
CA MET A 164 35.20 -6.99 -8.92
C MET A 164 36.23 -6.67 -10.01
N LYS A 165 35.79 -6.52 -11.27
CA LYS A 165 36.64 -6.07 -12.38
C LYS A 165 37.08 -4.61 -12.23
N ASN A 166 36.17 -3.74 -11.75
CA ASN A 166 36.38 -2.29 -11.72
C ASN A 166 36.82 -1.75 -10.34
N LYS A 167 36.72 -2.53 -9.27
CA LYS A 167 37.09 -2.25 -7.86
C LYS A 167 36.99 -0.79 -7.44
N LYS A 168 35.82 -0.21 -7.58
CA LYS A 168 35.52 1.13 -7.05
C LYS A 168 35.11 1.03 -5.56
N ASN A 169 35.50 2.02 -4.77
CA ASN A 169 35.18 2.07 -3.35
C ASN A 169 33.66 2.17 -3.14
N ASN A 170 33.16 1.51 -2.07
CA ASN A 170 31.79 1.57 -1.58
C ASN A 170 30.71 1.26 -2.64
N PRO A 171 30.56 0.00 -3.02
CA PRO A 171 29.71 -0.39 -4.15
C PRO A 171 28.20 -0.27 -3.87
N GLY A 172 27.80 -0.16 -2.61
CA GLY A 172 26.38 -0.27 -2.24
C GLY A 172 25.84 -1.69 -2.46
N ARG A 173 24.69 -1.81 -3.11
CA ARG A 173 24.10 -3.10 -3.46
C ARG A 173 24.82 -3.75 -4.64
N LEU A 174 25.24 -5.01 -4.47
CA LEU A 174 25.91 -5.84 -5.51
C LEU A 174 25.07 -7.04 -5.95
N ASN A 175 23.87 -7.22 -5.42
CA ASN A 175 22.96 -8.30 -5.82
C ASN A 175 22.08 -7.86 -6.97
N ASP A 176 21.88 -8.75 -7.95
CA ASP A 176 20.88 -8.59 -9.00
C ASP A 176 19.50 -8.92 -8.39
N LEU A 177 18.53 -8.03 -8.54
CA LEU A 177 17.17 -8.19 -8.01
C LEU A 177 16.19 -8.66 -9.09
N CYS A 178 15.15 -9.35 -8.63
CA CYS A 178 13.92 -9.58 -9.36
C CYS A 178 12.77 -9.00 -8.54
N HIS A 179 11.98 -8.15 -9.14
CA HIS A 179 10.79 -7.54 -8.54
C HIS A 179 9.70 -7.30 -9.60
#